data_a1944277f2d20d4db62d35477d185b81
#
_entry.id   a1944277f2d20d4db62d35477d185b81
#
_cell.length_a   1.000
_cell.length_b   1.000
_cell.length_c   1.000
_cell.angle_alpha   90.00
_cell.angle_beta   90.00
_cell.angle_gamma   90.00
#
_symmetry.space_group_name_H-M   'P 1'
#
loop_
_entity.id
_entity.type
_entity.pdbx_description
1 polymer ?
#
loop_
_entity_poly.entity_id
_entity_poly.type
_entity_poly.pdbx_seq_one_letter_code
_entity_poly.pdbx_strand_id
1 'polypeptide(L)'
;MNKKISWKTVGLALLFPHTFLVFLMFNITLVVLLYIFLNQLEDSVPASCFYAVAFYTLVIVCARIPRIVKKVQNVLHSNKYTHRYLTDEKLRRDFSIYKGLIINIFFAIFKIVLGVIYNTPWLYAMAGYNTMLSLMRFVVVFRTREKGLSREEQDKRASQSFLVCGWLMLILNIAISVIVYMVVVLKQTIVYHEIVVIALATFTFYCFTMAIINVVKYRKKDMAYGAIKRIDLVKAIVSVFTLQVAMITQFGGDEGLDYGLMNTLTGTAVTIAVNIIAVLMIARVIREKKLKKEIEARGE
;
A
#
# COMPACT_ATOMS: atom_id res chain seq x y z
N MET A 1 -42.32 -13.69 -37.50
CA MET A 1 -40.90 -13.21 -37.57
C MET A 1 -40.13 -13.79 -36.43
N ASN A 2 -39.51 -14.98 -36.61
CA ASN A 2 -38.65 -15.60 -35.57
C ASN A 2 -37.24 -14.97 -35.65
N LYS A 3 -36.93 -14.06 -34.74
CA LYS A 3 -35.56 -13.61 -34.52
C LYS A 3 -34.75 -14.80 -33.99
N LYS A 4 -33.89 -15.41 -34.80
CA LYS A 4 -32.87 -16.36 -34.34
C LYS A 4 -32.01 -15.66 -33.29
N ILE A 5 -32.21 -16.03 -32.01
CA ILE A 5 -31.39 -15.52 -30.90
C ILE A 5 -30.00 -16.12 -31.12
N SER A 6 -29.05 -15.28 -31.51
CA SER A 6 -27.67 -15.67 -31.68
C SER A 6 -27.05 -16.00 -30.27
N TRP A 7 -26.37 -17.11 -30.15
CA TRP A 7 -25.63 -17.49 -28.92
C TRP A 7 -24.68 -16.40 -28.45
N LYS A 8 -24.14 -15.58 -29.36
CA LYS A 8 -23.34 -14.39 -29.04
C LYS A 8 -24.15 -13.33 -28.30
N THR A 9 -25.41 -13.14 -28.67
CA THR A 9 -26.31 -12.16 -28.04
C THR A 9 -26.73 -12.62 -26.63
N VAL A 10 -26.95 -13.91 -26.44
CA VAL A 10 -27.24 -14.50 -25.13
C VAL A 10 -26.02 -14.43 -24.21
N GLY A 11 -24.82 -14.78 -24.70
CA GLY A 11 -23.57 -14.65 -23.93
C GLY A 11 -23.25 -13.19 -23.55
N LEU A 12 -23.49 -12.24 -24.44
CA LEU A 12 -23.36 -10.81 -24.14
C LEU A 12 -24.40 -10.30 -23.13
N ALA A 13 -25.63 -10.78 -23.20
CA ALA A 13 -26.69 -10.43 -22.22
C ALA A 13 -26.40 -11.00 -20.83
N LEU A 14 -25.85 -12.22 -20.74
CA LEU A 14 -25.39 -12.83 -19.49
C LEU A 14 -24.18 -12.09 -18.90
N LEU A 15 -23.18 -11.75 -19.70
CA LEU A 15 -21.98 -11.03 -19.23
C LEU A 15 -22.23 -9.55 -18.90
N PHE A 16 -23.29 -8.94 -19.47
CA PHE A 16 -23.59 -7.53 -19.29
C PHE A 16 -25.06 -7.27 -18.91
N PRO A 17 -25.57 -7.82 -17.80
CA PRO A 17 -26.90 -7.49 -17.31
C PRO A 17 -26.99 -6.00 -16.95
N HIS A 18 -28.21 -5.46 -16.75
CA HIS A 18 -28.39 -4.06 -16.39
C HIS A 18 -27.58 -3.68 -15.13
N THR A 19 -27.01 -2.47 -15.08
CA THR A 19 -26.12 -2.05 -13.98
C THR A 19 -26.76 -2.16 -12.61
N PHE A 20 -28.06 -1.89 -12.51
CA PHE A 20 -28.83 -2.04 -11.30
C PHE A 20 -28.91 -3.50 -10.85
N LEU A 21 -29.13 -4.44 -11.77
CA LEU A 21 -29.14 -5.88 -11.46
C LEU A 21 -27.78 -6.37 -10.93
N VAL A 22 -26.69 -5.90 -11.51
CA VAL A 22 -25.35 -6.27 -11.00
C VAL A 22 -25.10 -5.74 -9.60
N PHE A 23 -25.52 -4.50 -9.34
CA PHE A 23 -25.43 -3.91 -8.01
C PHE A 23 -26.28 -4.70 -6.99
N LEU A 24 -27.49 -5.07 -7.38
CA LEU A 24 -28.39 -5.86 -6.54
C LEU A 24 -27.80 -7.26 -6.27
N MET A 25 -27.34 -7.96 -7.32
CA MET A 25 -26.68 -9.27 -7.21
C MET A 25 -25.46 -9.21 -6.30
N PHE A 26 -24.63 -8.20 -6.45
CA PHE A 26 -23.44 -8.02 -5.60
C PHE A 26 -23.82 -7.88 -4.12
N ASN A 27 -24.80 -7.03 -3.80
CA ASN A 27 -25.23 -6.84 -2.42
C ASN A 27 -25.89 -8.11 -1.85
N ILE A 28 -26.75 -8.78 -2.60
CA ILE A 28 -27.38 -10.04 -2.16
C ILE A 28 -26.29 -11.10 -1.91
N THR A 29 -25.36 -11.28 -2.84
CA THR A 29 -24.26 -12.24 -2.70
C THR A 29 -23.41 -11.92 -1.48
N LEU A 30 -23.11 -10.64 -1.24
CA LEU A 30 -22.33 -10.21 -0.08
C LEU A 30 -23.06 -10.56 1.24
N VAL A 31 -24.36 -10.25 1.34
CA VAL A 31 -25.16 -10.53 2.54
C VAL A 31 -25.28 -12.03 2.79
N VAL A 32 -25.53 -12.82 1.73
CA VAL A 32 -25.64 -14.29 1.87
C VAL A 32 -24.30 -14.92 2.23
N LEU A 33 -23.18 -14.47 1.66
CA LEU A 33 -21.85 -14.94 2.06
C LEU A 33 -21.54 -14.61 3.52
N LEU A 34 -21.84 -13.38 3.96
CA LEU A 34 -21.69 -12.99 5.36
C LEU A 34 -22.54 -13.87 6.28
N TYR A 35 -23.80 -14.18 5.89
CA TYR A 35 -24.66 -15.07 6.65
C TYR A 35 -24.09 -16.50 6.74
N ILE A 36 -23.59 -17.07 5.62
CA ILE A 36 -22.96 -18.39 5.57
C ILE A 36 -21.76 -18.44 6.52
N PHE A 37 -20.86 -17.47 6.44
CA PHE A 37 -19.66 -17.40 7.28
C PHE A 37 -19.97 -17.19 8.77
N LEU A 38 -20.92 -16.31 9.10
CA LEU A 38 -21.29 -16.04 10.50
C LEU A 38 -21.96 -17.25 11.19
N ASN A 39 -22.64 -18.11 10.42
CA ASN A 39 -23.31 -19.29 10.94
C ASN A 39 -22.54 -20.60 10.72
N GLN A 40 -21.28 -20.54 10.28
CA GLN A 40 -20.43 -21.71 10.01
C GLN A 40 -21.06 -22.75 9.08
N LEU A 41 -21.83 -22.28 8.08
CA LEU A 41 -22.54 -23.11 7.11
C LEU A 41 -21.69 -23.40 5.84
N GLU A 42 -20.39 -23.30 5.93
CA GLU A 42 -19.46 -23.33 4.81
C GLU A 42 -19.50 -24.65 4.02
N ASP A 43 -19.67 -25.78 4.71
CA ASP A 43 -19.72 -27.12 4.12
C ASP A 43 -21.12 -27.52 3.61
N SER A 44 -22.07 -26.61 3.66
CA SER A 44 -23.44 -26.92 3.23
C SER A 44 -23.58 -26.90 1.70
N VAL A 45 -24.40 -27.77 1.14
CA VAL A 45 -24.72 -27.79 -0.30
C VAL A 45 -25.22 -26.43 -0.82
N PRO A 46 -26.10 -25.71 -0.11
CA PRO A 46 -26.48 -24.34 -0.49
C PRO A 46 -25.29 -23.38 -0.57
N ALA A 47 -24.31 -23.47 0.35
CA ALA A 47 -23.14 -22.60 0.34
C ALA A 47 -22.33 -22.75 -0.94
N SER A 48 -22.13 -24.00 -1.40
CA SER A 48 -21.41 -24.27 -2.66
C SER A 48 -22.08 -23.64 -3.89
N CYS A 49 -23.42 -23.64 -3.92
CA CYS A 49 -24.17 -22.95 -4.98
C CYS A 49 -23.96 -21.43 -4.92
N PHE A 50 -23.96 -20.84 -3.70
CA PHE A 50 -23.71 -19.42 -3.54
C PHE A 50 -22.28 -19.01 -3.84
N TYR A 51 -21.28 -19.87 -3.63
CA TYR A 51 -19.90 -19.63 -4.07
C TYR A 51 -19.81 -19.51 -5.60
N ALA A 52 -20.53 -20.36 -6.34
CA ALA A 52 -20.59 -20.26 -7.80
C ALA A 52 -21.24 -18.95 -8.27
N VAL A 53 -22.33 -18.50 -7.59
CA VAL A 53 -22.99 -17.22 -7.85
C VAL A 53 -22.06 -16.06 -7.50
N ALA A 54 -21.32 -16.15 -6.40
CA ALA A 54 -20.33 -15.15 -5.99
C ALA A 54 -19.20 -15.02 -7.01
N PHE A 55 -18.66 -16.13 -7.49
CA PHE A 55 -17.65 -16.16 -8.53
C PHE A 55 -18.16 -15.54 -9.84
N TYR A 56 -19.35 -15.90 -10.28
CA TYR A 56 -19.98 -15.29 -11.46
C TYR A 56 -20.18 -13.78 -11.31
N THR A 57 -20.66 -13.33 -10.15
CA THR A 57 -20.82 -11.90 -9.83
C THR A 57 -19.49 -11.16 -9.86
N LEU A 58 -18.45 -11.78 -9.31
CA LEU A 58 -17.07 -11.23 -9.33
C LEU A 58 -16.56 -11.07 -10.77
N VAL A 59 -16.74 -12.09 -11.62
CA VAL A 59 -16.36 -12.05 -13.03
C VAL A 59 -17.04 -10.90 -13.76
N ILE A 60 -18.36 -10.71 -13.54
CA ILE A 60 -19.12 -9.60 -14.15
C ILE A 60 -18.60 -8.24 -13.67
N VAL A 61 -18.34 -8.09 -12.37
CA VAL A 61 -17.81 -6.85 -11.80
C VAL A 61 -16.43 -6.57 -12.39
N CYS A 62 -15.53 -7.57 -12.44
CA CYS A 62 -14.19 -7.43 -13.05
C CYS A 62 -14.27 -7.03 -14.52
N ALA A 63 -15.16 -7.64 -15.29
CA ALA A 63 -15.36 -7.30 -16.72
C ALA A 63 -15.89 -5.86 -16.93
N ARG A 64 -16.51 -5.27 -15.91
CA ARG A 64 -17.01 -3.88 -15.93
C ARG A 64 -16.01 -2.84 -15.45
N ILE A 65 -15.00 -3.22 -14.69
CA ILE A 65 -13.99 -2.30 -14.17
C ILE A 65 -13.46 -1.35 -15.26
N PRO A 66 -13.06 -1.79 -16.46
CA PRO A 66 -12.54 -0.89 -17.48
C PRO A 66 -13.56 0.17 -17.95
N ARG A 67 -14.85 -0.19 -18.01
CA ARG A 67 -15.92 0.75 -18.37
C ARG A 67 -16.21 1.75 -17.26
N ILE A 68 -16.24 1.29 -16.03
CA ILE A 68 -16.41 2.14 -14.83
C ILE A 68 -15.26 3.13 -14.75
N VAL A 69 -14.02 2.64 -14.92
CA VAL A 69 -12.82 3.49 -14.90
C VAL A 69 -12.89 4.56 -16.00
N LYS A 70 -13.27 4.22 -17.24
CA LYS A 70 -13.46 5.20 -18.32
C LYS A 70 -14.56 6.22 -18.00
N LYS A 71 -15.69 5.77 -17.45
CA LYS A 71 -16.80 6.68 -17.08
C LYS A 71 -16.39 7.61 -15.94
N VAL A 72 -15.71 7.10 -14.93
CA VAL A 72 -15.15 7.89 -13.83
C VAL A 72 -14.11 8.88 -14.37
N GLN A 73 -13.20 8.46 -15.25
CA GLN A 73 -12.23 9.35 -15.88
C GLN A 73 -12.92 10.49 -16.65
N ASN A 74 -13.96 10.19 -17.41
CA ASN A 74 -14.70 11.23 -18.16
C ASN A 74 -15.39 12.23 -17.22
N VAL A 75 -16.02 11.77 -16.14
CA VAL A 75 -16.62 12.63 -15.11
C VAL A 75 -15.54 13.44 -14.39
N LEU A 76 -14.40 12.84 -14.09
CA LEU A 76 -13.27 13.51 -13.45
C LEU A 76 -12.67 14.61 -14.38
N HIS A 77 -12.63 14.37 -15.70
CA HIS A 77 -12.18 15.37 -16.68
C HIS A 77 -13.19 16.49 -16.92
N SER A 78 -14.49 16.25 -16.73
CA SER A 78 -15.52 17.29 -16.93
C SER A 78 -15.60 18.28 -15.76
N ASN A 79 -15.12 17.92 -14.56
CA ASN A 79 -15.12 18.80 -13.41
C ASN A 79 -13.85 19.65 -13.37
N LYS A 80 -13.98 20.99 -13.34
CA LYS A 80 -12.90 22.00 -13.37
C LYS A 80 -11.80 21.74 -12.31
N TYR A 81 -12.18 21.36 -11.10
CA TYR A 81 -11.24 21.08 -10.01
C TYR A 81 -10.47 19.78 -10.22
N THR A 82 -11.16 18.75 -10.69
CA THR A 82 -10.57 17.43 -10.91
C THR A 82 -9.72 17.42 -12.18
N HIS A 83 -10.13 18.14 -13.22
CA HIS A 83 -9.32 18.34 -14.42
C HIS A 83 -7.98 18.99 -14.08
N ARG A 84 -8.00 20.05 -13.25
CA ARG A 84 -6.76 20.70 -12.78
C ARG A 84 -5.87 19.75 -11.99
N TYR A 85 -6.45 18.91 -11.11
CA TYR A 85 -5.72 17.89 -10.36
C TYR A 85 -5.11 16.81 -11.27
N LEU A 86 -5.80 16.40 -12.33
CA LEU A 86 -5.33 15.39 -13.28
C LEU A 86 -4.25 15.93 -14.22
N THR A 87 -4.36 17.21 -14.63
CA THR A 87 -3.48 17.84 -15.60
C THR A 87 -2.21 18.40 -14.95
N ASP A 88 -2.29 18.90 -13.72
CA ASP A 88 -1.17 19.49 -13.00
C ASP A 88 -0.41 18.41 -12.19
N GLU A 89 0.71 17.96 -12.75
CA GLU A 89 1.60 16.97 -12.09
C GLU A 89 2.09 17.46 -10.73
N LYS A 90 2.34 18.78 -10.58
CA LYS A 90 2.82 19.36 -9.33
C LYS A 90 1.76 19.29 -8.24
N LEU A 91 0.52 19.68 -8.57
CA LEU A 91 -0.60 19.68 -7.65
C LEU A 91 -0.95 18.25 -7.19
N ARG A 92 -0.93 17.27 -8.12
CA ARG A 92 -1.13 15.84 -7.82
C ARG A 92 -0.03 15.29 -6.92
N ARG A 93 1.21 15.69 -7.15
CA ARG A 93 2.36 15.31 -6.33
C ARG A 93 2.20 15.83 -4.90
N ASP A 94 1.94 17.14 -4.75
CA ASP A 94 1.81 17.79 -3.46
C ASP A 94 0.65 17.17 -2.67
N PHE A 95 -0.50 16.97 -3.30
CA PHE A 95 -1.64 16.28 -2.68
C PHE A 95 -1.32 14.86 -2.21
N SER A 96 -0.61 14.07 -3.03
CA SER A 96 -0.19 12.71 -2.67
C SER A 96 0.71 12.69 -1.44
N ILE A 97 1.59 13.69 -1.29
CA ILE A 97 2.51 13.83 -0.16
C ILE A 97 1.73 14.13 1.12
N TYR A 98 0.86 15.16 1.09
CA TYR A 98 0.05 15.57 2.24
C TYR A 98 -0.92 14.46 2.67
N LYS A 99 -1.61 13.83 1.72
CA LYS A 99 -2.49 12.69 1.99
C LYS A 99 -1.74 11.58 2.74
N GLY A 100 -0.55 11.22 2.27
CA GLY A 100 0.24 10.18 2.92
C GLY A 100 0.73 10.56 4.32
N LEU A 101 1.05 11.83 4.55
CA LEU A 101 1.42 12.35 5.87
C LEU A 101 0.24 12.25 6.84
N ILE A 102 -0.92 12.78 6.46
CA ILE A 102 -2.14 12.76 7.29
C ILE A 102 -2.54 11.31 7.65
N ILE A 103 -2.53 10.41 6.67
CA ILE A 103 -2.87 8.99 6.89
C ILE A 103 -1.90 8.36 7.90
N ASN A 104 -0.59 8.59 7.78
CA ASN A 104 0.38 8.00 8.71
C ASN A 104 0.24 8.57 10.13
N ILE A 105 -0.02 9.88 10.27
CA ILE A 105 -0.30 10.51 11.58
C ILE A 105 -1.56 9.89 12.20
N PHE A 106 -2.63 9.77 11.42
CA PHE A 106 -3.87 9.15 11.88
C PHE A 106 -3.63 7.72 12.38
N PHE A 107 -2.91 6.89 11.62
CA PHE A 107 -2.58 5.53 12.04
C PHE A 107 -1.65 5.48 13.26
N ALA A 108 -0.75 6.44 13.42
CA ALA A 108 0.10 6.52 14.60
C ALA A 108 -0.75 6.78 15.86
N ILE A 109 -1.61 7.80 15.82
CA ILE A 109 -2.51 8.16 16.93
C ILE A 109 -3.46 6.99 17.22
N PHE A 110 -4.10 6.43 16.18
CA PHE A 110 -5.02 5.29 16.32
C PHE A 110 -4.37 4.09 17.01
N LYS A 111 -3.13 3.74 16.64
CA LYS A 111 -2.39 2.63 17.27
C LYS A 111 -1.95 2.94 18.70
N ILE A 112 -1.65 4.20 19.03
CA ILE A 112 -1.37 4.61 20.40
C ILE A 112 -2.63 4.41 21.26
N VAL A 113 -3.77 4.90 20.79
CA VAL A 113 -5.05 4.77 21.51
C VAL A 113 -5.41 3.29 21.73
N LEU A 114 -5.30 2.47 20.69
CA LEU A 114 -5.54 1.03 20.83
C LEU A 114 -4.52 0.36 21.77
N GLY A 115 -3.25 0.79 21.72
CA GLY A 115 -2.20 0.30 22.61
C GLY A 115 -2.52 0.55 24.09
N VAL A 116 -3.07 1.74 24.40
CA VAL A 116 -3.53 2.08 25.76
C VAL A 116 -4.74 1.24 26.15
N ILE A 117 -5.74 1.10 25.27
CA ILE A 117 -6.98 0.36 25.56
C ILE A 117 -6.70 -1.13 25.78
N TYR A 118 -5.90 -1.75 24.90
CA TYR A 118 -5.63 -3.19 24.95
C TYR A 118 -4.35 -3.56 25.69
N ASN A 119 -3.61 -2.57 26.23
CA ASN A 119 -2.33 -2.76 26.92
C ASN A 119 -1.36 -3.67 26.16
N THR A 120 -1.25 -3.46 24.85
CA THR A 120 -0.50 -4.34 23.96
C THR A 120 0.79 -3.65 23.47
N PRO A 121 2.00 -4.07 23.91
CA PRO A 121 3.28 -3.47 23.50
C PRO A 121 3.52 -3.42 22.00
N TRP A 122 3.03 -4.41 21.27
CA TRP A 122 3.05 -4.47 19.80
C TRP A 122 2.45 -3.22 19.13
N LEU A 123 1.33 -2.71 19.65
CA LEU A 123 0.66 -1.53 19.09
C LEU A 123 1.49 -0.26 19.30
N TYR A 124 2.23 -0.14 20.39
CA TYR A 124 3.15 0.98 20.60
C TYR A 124 4.34 0.94 19.63
N ALA A 125 4.93 -0.24 19.40
CA ALA A 125 6.00 -0.39 18.41
C ALA A 125 5.53 -0.01 17.00
N MET A 126 4.32 -0.43 16.62
CA MET A 126 3.70 -0.06 15.35
C MET A 126 3.34 1.44 15.28
N ALA A 127 2.97 2.07 16.39
CA ALA A 127 2.75 3.51 16.45
C ALA A 127 4.06 4.26 16.24
N GLY A 128 5.16 3.86 16.91
CA GLY A 128 6.49 4.40 16.70
C GLY A 128 6.96 4.32 15.25
N TYR A 129 6.77 3.16 14.62
CA TYR A 129 7.02 2.98 13.19
C TYR A 129 6.24 3.97 12.30
N ASN A 130 4.91 4.13 12.53
CA ASN A 130 4.11 5.09 11.75
C ASN A 130 4.50 6.55 12.03
N THR A 131 4.91 6.87 13.26
CA THR A 131 5.43 8.20 13.63
C THR A 131 6.71 8.51 12.86
N MET A 132 7.65 7.57 12.74
CA MET A 132 8.87 7.74 11.95
C MET A 132 8.58 7.91 10.46
N LEU A 133 7.63 7.17 9.89
CA LEU A 133 7.18 7.37 8.51
C LEU A 133 6.57 8.77 8.32
N SER A 134 5.81 9.26 9.29
CA SER A 134 5.22 10.61 9.26
C SER A 134 6.31 11.68 9.31
N LEU A 135 7.31 11.50 10.20
CA LEU A 135 8.43 12.42 10.33
C LEU A 135 9.23 12.53 9.02
N MET A 136 9.55 11.41 8.37
CA MET A 136 10.22 11.43 7.08
C MET A 136 9.44 12.18 6.01
N ARG A 137 8.11 11.96 5.93
CA ARG A 137 7.26 12.71 5.00
C ARG A 137 7.18 14.20 5.35
N PHE A 138 7.08 14.51 6.63
CA PHE A 138 7.08 15.90 7.11
C PHE A 138 8.36 16.63 6.70
N VAL A 139 9.53 16.03 6.88
CA VAL A 139 10.82 16.60 6.45
C VAL A 139 10.82 16.93 4.96
N VAL A 140 10.32 16.00 4.12
CA VAL A 140 10.22 16.25 2.68
C VAL A 140 9.28 17.42 2.38
N VAL A 141 8.07 17.41 2.96
CA VAL A 141 7.07 18.48 2.78
C VAL A 141 7.63 19.84 3.20
N PHE A 142 8.18 19.91 4.41
CA PHE A 142 8.65 21.16 4.99
C PHE A 142 9.76 21.80 4.16
N ARG A 143 10.73 20.99 3.70
CA ARG A 143 11.85 21.52 2.91
C ARG A 143 11.52 21.85 1.45
N THR A 144 10.47 21.25 0.89
CA THR A 144 10.09 21.48 -0.52
C THR A 144 8.95 22.47 -0.70
N ARG A 145 8.34 22.96 0.40
CA ARG A 145 7.15 23.84 0.36
C ARG A 145 7.45 25.29 -0.02
N GLU A 146 8.66 25.78 0.20
CA GLU A 146 8.97 27.21 -0.04
C GLU A 146 8.79 27.58 -1.51
N LYS A 147 7.95 28.59 -1.73
CA LYS A 147 7.66 29.19 -3.04
C LYS A 147 8.68 30.30 -3.33
N GLY A 148 9.13 30.41 -4.58
CA GLY A 148 10.02 31.51 -5.00
C GLY A 148 11.51 31.17 -5.00
N LEU A 149 11.90 29.93 -4.68
CA LEU A 149 13.29 29.49 -4.75
C LEU A 149 13.73 29.26 -6.21
N SER A 150 15.00 29.54 -6.48
CA SER A 150 15.64 29.18 -7.74
C SER A 150 15.59 27.65 -7.94
N ARG A 151 15.70 27.17 -9.20
CA ARG A 151 15.74 25.73 -9.49
C ARG A 151 16.88 25.05 -8.75
N GLU A 152 18.02 25.68 -8.70
CA GLU A 152 19.21 25.15 -8.03
C GLU A 152 19.00 24.98 -6.52
N GLU A 153 18.38 25.94 -5.86
CA GLU A 153 18.04 25.85 -4.43
C GLU A 153 17.00 24.77 -4.16
N GLN A 154 16.00 24.62 -5.06
CA GLN A 154 15.01 23.53 -4.97
C GLN A 154 15.68 22.16 -5.06
N ASP A 155 16.58 21.97 -6.00
CA ASP A 155 17.33 20.71 -6.18
C ASP A 155 18.26 20.41 -5.00
N LYS A 156 18.92 21.43 -4.45
CA LYS A 156 19.75 21.31 -3.24
C LYS A 156 18.94 20.89 -2.03
N ARG A 157 17.77 21.50 -1.80
CA ARG A 157 16.87 21.14 -0.70
C ARG A 157 16.25 19.77 -0.89
N ALA A 158 15.88 19.39 -2.12
CA ALA A 158 15.39 18.07 -2.45
C ALA A 158 16.45 16.99 -2.17
N SER A 159 17.70 17.25 -2.54
CA SER A 159 18.85 16.36 -2.28
C SER A 159 19.11 16.23 -0.77
N GLN A 160 19.06 17.31 -0.02
CA GLN A 160 19.21 17.28 1.44
C GLN A 160 18.07 16.49 2.10
N SER A 161 16.81 16.69 1.67
CA SER A 161 15.66 15.95 2.18
C SER A 161 15.80 14.46 1.92
N PHE A 162 16.29 14.09 0.74
CA PHE A 162 16.55 12.72 0.37
C PHE A 162 17.63 12.06 1.25
N LEU A 163 18.69 12.79 1.56
CA LEU A 163 19.75 12.35 2.47
C LEU A 163 19.23 12.14 3.90
N VAL A 164 18.50 13.14 4.42
CA VAL A 164 17.90 13.04 5.76
C VAL A 164 16.93 11.88 5.86
N CYS A 165 16.11 11.65 4.83
CA CYS A 165 15.24 10.46 4.79
C CYS A 165 16.04 9.16 4.79
N GLY A 166 17.21 9.11 4.12
CA GLY A 166 18.10 7.95 4.17
C GLY A 166 18.57 7.63 5.60
N TRP A 167 19.02 8.65 6.35
CA TRP A 167 19.41 8.49 7.75
C TRP A 167 18.23 8.11 8.65
N LEU A 168 17.07 8.76 8.48
CA LEU A 168 15.86 8.40 9.23
C LEU A 168 15.38 6.97 8.92
N MET A 169 15.64 6.45 7.73
CA MET A 169 15.36 5.04 7.42
C MET A 169 16.26 4.06 8.19
N LEU A 170 17.52 4.41 8.45
CA LEU A 170 18.37 3.60 9.31
C LEU A 170 17.84 3.57 10.74
N ILE A 171 17.36 4.71 11.26
CA ILE A 171 16.72 4.77 12.58
C ILE A 171 15.38 3.99 12.56
N LEU A 172 14.60 4.11 11.49
CA LEU A 172 13.36 3.35 11.30
C LEU A 172 13.60 1.83 11.37
N ASN A 173 14.76 1.39 10.89
CA ASN A 173 15.11 -0.02 10.92
C ASN A 173 15.23 -0.57 12.35
N ILE A 174 15.62 0.25 13.33
CA ILE A 174 15.59 -0.12 14.74
C ILE A 174 14.14 -0.42 15.18
N ALA A 175 13.19 0.45 14.81
CA ALA A 175 11.78 0.21 15.12
C ALA A 175 11.24 -1.09 14.45
N ILE A 176 11.65 -1.36 13.19
CA ILE A 176 11.31 -2.61 12.51
C ILE A 176 11.91 -3.81 13.23
N SER A 177 13.17 -3.73 13.68
CA SER A 177 13.82 -4.80 14.43
C SER A 177 13.11 -5.10 15.76
N VAL A 178 12.61 -4.07 16.44
CA VAL A 178 11.78 -4.25 17.66
C VAL A 178 10.47 -4.97 17.32
N ILE A 179 9.82 -4.62 16.19
CA ILE A 179 8.61 -5.30 15.73
C ILE A 179 8.90 -6.78 15.44
N VAL A 180 9.98 -7.07 14.73
CA VAL A 180 10.41 -8.46 14.43
C VAL A 180 10.68 -9.23 15.73
N TYR A 181 11.41 -8.63 16.68
CA TYR A 181 11.67 -9.22 17.98
C TYR A 181 10.36 -9.56 18.73
N MET A 182 9.39 -8.64 18.73
CA MET A 182 8.10 -8.88 19.39
C MET A 182 7.33 -10.05 18.77
N VAL A 183 7.38 -10.20 17.45
CA VAL A 183 6.73 -11.32 16.75
C VAL A 183 7.45 -12.64 17.03
N VAL A 184 8.77 -12.66 16.91
CA VAL A 184 9.55 -13.90 16.93
C VAL A 184 9.74 -14.41 18.37
N VAL A 185 10.17 -13.52 19.28
CA VAL A 185 10.55 -13.91 20.64
C VAL A 185 9.38 -13.83 21.60
N LEU A 186 8.62 -12.73 21.56
CA LEU A 186 7.49 -12.53 22.47
C LEU A 186 6.19 -13.15 21.96
N LYS A 187 6.19 -13.71 20.73
CA LYS A 187 5.01 -14.31 20.05
C LYS A 187 3.79 -13.40 20.08
N GLN A 188 4.00 -12.09 20.08
CA GLN A 188 2.93 -11.10 20.07
C GLN A 188 2.39 -10.95 18.67
N THR A 189 1.20 -11.47 18.45
CA THR A 189 0.49 -11.41 17.17
C THR A 189 -0.94 -10.97 17.38
N ILE A 190 -1.57 -10.46 16.33
CA ILE A 190 -3.00 -10.12 16.35
C ILE A 190 -3.73 -11.18 15.56
N VAL A 191 -4.68 -11.85 16.19
CA VAL A 191 -5.58 -12.79 15.50
C VAL A 191 -6.64 -11.97 14.77
N TYR A 192 -6.65 -12.10 13.45
CA TYR A 192 -7.68 -11.47 12.61
C TYR A 192 -8.66 -12.55 12.14
N HIS A 193 -9.90 -12.16 11.90
CA HIS A 193 -10.85 -13.05 11.25
C HIS A 193 -10.36 -13.39 9.82
N GLU A 194 -10.58 -14.60 9.34
CA GLU A 194 -10.09 -15.13 8.04
C GLU A 194 -10.36 -14.21 6.87
N ILE A 195 -11.61 -13.72 6.75
CA ILE A 195 -12.01 -12.78 5.69
C ILE A 195 -11.16 -11.50 5.70
N VAL A 196 -10.82 -11.01 6.91
CA VAL A 196 -9.98 -9.83 7.06
C VAL A 196 -8.56 -10.11 6.57
N VAL A 197 -8.01 -11.28 6.86
CA VAL A 197 -6.66 -11.68 6.37
C VAL A 197 -6.64 -11.77 4.86
N ILE A 198 -7.64 -12.37 4.22
CA ILE A 198 -7.77 -12.47 2.76
C ILE A 198 -7.86 -11.06 2.12
N ALA A 199 -8.67 -10.18 2.69
CA ALA A 199 -8.80 -8.79 2.23
C ALA A 199 -7.48 -8.01 2.39
N LEU A 200 -6.80 -8.17 3.53
CA LEU A 200 -5.48 -7.59 3.79
C LEU A 200 -4.44 -8.11 2.80
N ALA A 201 -4.46 -9.41 2.45
CA ALA A 201 -3.57 -10.00 1.47
C ALA A 201 -3.73 -9.33 0.11
N THR A 202 -4.95 -9.25 -0.41
CA THR A 202 -5.25 -8.61 -1.70
C THR A 202 -4.78 -7.15 -1.73
N PHE A 203 -5.09 -6.39 -0.67
CA PHE A 203 -4.68 -5.00 -0.56
C PHE A 203 -3.16 -4.82 -0.45
N THR A 204 -2.50 -5.66 0.33
CA THR A 204 -1.05 -5.61 0.55
C THR A 204 -0.28 -5.91 -0.73
N PHE A 205 -0.65 -6.96 -1.48
CA PHE A 205 -0.02 -7.28 -2.76
C PHE A 205 -0.24 -6.19 -3.80
N TYR A 206 -1.43 -5.60 -3.87
CA TYR A 206 -1.67 -4.44 -4.72
C TYR A 206 -0.76 -3.26 -4.36
N CYS A 207 -0.70 -2.89 -3.08
CA CYS A 207 0.15 -1.79 -2.60
C CYS A 207 1.63 -2.06 -2.85
N PHE A 208 2.10 -3.29 -2.64
CA PHE A 208 3.49 -3.69 -2.86
C PHE A 208 3.87 -3.60 -4.34
N THR A 209 3.05 -4.14 -5.23
CA THR A 209 3.25 -4.06 -6.69
C THR A 209 3.29 -2.60 -7.14
N MET A 210 2.35 -1.78 -6.69
CA MET A 210 2.30 -0.36 -7.03
C MET A 210 3.50 0.42 -6.47
N ALA A 211 3.99 0.07 -5.29
CA ALA A 211 5.16 0.69 -4.70
C ALA A 211 6.43 0.42 -5.55
N ILE A 212 6.64 -0.81 -5.99
CA ILE A 212 7.75 -1.19 -6.87
C ILE A 212 7.67 -0.41 -8.19
N ILE A 213 6.52 -0.46 -8.87
CA ILE A 213 6.30 0.25 -10.13
C ILE A 213 6.61 1.75 -9.97
N ASN A 214 6.13 2.36 -8.89
CA ASN A 214 6.34 3.77 -8.63
C ASN A 214 7.82 4.11 -8.37
N VAL A 215 8.56 3.30 -7.63
CA VAL A 215 9.99 3.52 -7.40
C VAL A 215 10.77 3.46 -8.71
N VAL A 216 10.48 2.49 -9.58
CA VAL A 216 11.13 2.36 -10.90
C VAL A 216 10.77 3.53 -11.80
N LYS A 217 9.47 3.86 -11.91
CA LYS A 217 8.95 4.94 -12.77
C LYS A 217 9.52 6.31 -12.42
N TYR A 218 9.65 6.61 -11.12
CA TYR A 218 10.08 7.92 -10.64
C TYR A 218 11.57 7.99 -10.27
N ARG A 219 12.35 6.96 -10.61
CA ARG A 219 13.79 6.89 -10.29
C ARG A 219 14.62 8.06 -10.86
N LYS A 220 14.25 8.55 -12.04
CA LYS A 220 14.97 9.63 -12.75
C LYS A 220 14.33 11.02 -12.55
N LYS A 221 13.20 11.12 -11.86
CA LYS A 221 12.51 12.39 -11.57
C LYS A 221 13.08 13.05 -10.31
N ASP A 222 12.43 14.14 -9.88
CA ASP A 222 12.73 14.93 -8.68
C ASP A 222 13.10 14.05 -7.47
N MET A 223 14.20 14.38 -6.79
CA MET A 223 14.69 13.63 -5.63
C MET A 223 13.71 13.62 -4.47
N ALA A 224 13.02 14.72 -4.20
CA ALA A 224 12.04 14.79 -3.11
C ALA A 224 10.90 13.79 -3.31
N TYR A 225 10.39 13.71 -4.55
CA TYR A 225 9.36 12.72 -4.89
C TYR A 225 9.90 11.29 -4.86
N GLY A 226 11.16 11.12 -5.28
CA GLY A 226 11.89 9.86 -5.18
C GLY A 226 12.03 9.36 -3.74
N ALA A 227 12.25 10.27 -2.77
CA ALA A 227 12.28 9.92 -1.34
C ALA A 227 10.94 9.33 -0.89
N ILE A 228 9.83 10.00 -1.22
CA ILE A 228 8.49 9.55 -0.84
C ILE A 228 8.17 8.16 -1.40
N LYS A 229 8.55 7.91 -2.66
CA LYS A 229 8.31 6.58 -3.26
C LYS A 229 9.12 5.46 -2.60
N ARG A 230 10.29 5.76 -2.04
CA ARG A 230 11.06 4.81 -1.23
C ARG A 230 10.45 4.60 0.16
N ILE A 231 9.91 5.66 0.77
CA ILE A 231 9.13 5.55 2.01
C ILE A 231 7.90 4.65 1.77
N ASP A 232 7.18 4.83 0.65
CA ASP A 232 6.06 3.98 0.27
C ASP A 232 6.48 2.52 0.06
N LEU A 233 7.64 2.28 -0.55
CA LEU A 233 8.18 0.94 -0.74
C LEU A 233 8.53 0.26 0.59
N VAL A 234 9.21 0.96 1.49
CA VAL A 234 9.51 0.43 2.84
C VAL A 234 8.22 0.09 3.58
N LYS A 235 7.22 0.98 3.52
CA LYS A 235 5.90 0.69 4.10
C LYS A 235 5.27 -0.57 3.52
N ALA A 236 5.36 -0.75 2.21
CA ALA A 236 4.81 -1.93 1.53
C ALA A 236 5.56 -3.22 1.91
N ILE A 237 6.89 -3.19 2.01
CA ILE A 237 7.71 -4.33 2.46
C ILE A 237 7.33 -4.75 3.88
N VAL A 238 7.23 -3.80 4.82
CA VAL A 238 6.80 -4.08 6.20
C VAL A 238 5.36 -4.60 6.24
N SER A 239 4.47 -4.12 5.36
CA SER A 239 3.10 -4.64 5.26
C SER A 239 3.04 -6.10 4.79
N VAL A 240 3.95 -6.52 3.90
CA VAL A 240 4.07 -7.94 3.49
C VAL A 240 4.50 -8.81 4.67
N PHE A 241 5.46 -8.36 5.48
CA PHE A 241 5.86 -9.07 6.69
C PHE A 241 4.70 -9.19 7.69
N THR A 242 4.01 -8.10 7.98
CA THR A 242 2.87 -8.14 8.92
C THR A 242 1.71 -8.99 8.40
N LEU A 243 1.49 -9.01 7.08
CA LEU A 243 0.53 -9.92 6.45
C LEU A 243 0.94 -11.39 6.63
N GLN A 244 2.22 -11.73 6.38
CA GLN A 244 2.70 -13.09 6.58
C GLN A 244 2.47 -13.55 8.02
N VAL A 245 2.82 -12.71 9.01
CA VAL A 245 2.55 -13.00 10.42
C VAL A 245 1.06 -13.26 10.66
N ALA A 246 0.18 -12.41 10.12
CA ALA A 246 -1.27 -12.58 10.25
C ALA A 246 -1.77 -13.87 9.59
N MET A 247 -1.23 -14.24 8.42
CA MET A 247 -1.58 -15.48 7.73
C MET A 247 -1.12 -16.72 8.53
N ILE A 248 0.10 -16.71 9.05
CA ILE A 248 0.61 -17.80 9.88
C ILE A 248 -0.22 -17.93 11.16
N THR A 249 -0.58 -16.82 11.80
CA THR A 249 -1.38 -16.84 13.03
C THR A 249 -2.80 -17.35 12.80
N GLN A 250 -3.39 -17.10 11.64
CA GLN A 250 -4.78 -17.46 11.35
C GLN A 250 -4.90 -18.86 10.71
N PHE A 251 -4.00 -19.22 9.80
CA PHE A 251 -4.10 -20.44 9.00
C PHE A 251 -2.99 -21.45 9.30
N GLY A 252 -2.05 -21.10 10.18
CA GLY A 252 -0.97 -22.01 10.60
C GLY A 252 -1.53 -23.11 11.48
N GLY A 253 -1.60 -24.34 10.96
CA GLY A 253 -1.94 -25.54 11.74
C GLY A 253 -0.73 -26.09 12.50
N ASP A 254 -0.96 -27.12 13.30
CA ASP A 254 0.09 -27.81 14.11
C ASP A 254 1.04 -28.70 13.27
N GLU A 255 0.96 -28.65 11.95
CA GLU A 255 1.69 -29.54 11.05
C GLU A 255 3.15 -29.09 10.85
N GLY A 256 4.04 -29.37 11.82
CA GLY A 256 5.48 -29.53 11.61
C GLY A 256 6.31 -28.37 11.05
N LEU A 257 5.72 -27.25 10.69
CA LEU A 257 6.40 -26.06 10.18
C LEU A 257 6.85 -25.16 11.36
N ASP A 258 8.15 -24.86 11.40
CA ASP A 258 8.67 -23.91 12.39
C ASP A 258 8.30 -22.46 11.98
N TYR A 259 7.12 -22.02 12.43
CA TYR A 259 6.63 -20.65 12.17
C TYR A 259 7.55 -19.58 12.79
N GLY A 260 8.27 -19.90 13.86
CA GLY A 260 9.29 -19.04 14.44
C GLY A 260 10.44 -18.80 13.47
N LEU A 261 10.92 -19.86 12.82
CA LEU A 261 11.96 -19.78 11.79
C LEU A 261 11.48 -18.97 10.59
N MET A 262 10.27 -19.20 10.10
CA MET A 262 9.70 -18.45 8.96
C MET A 262 9.60 -16.94 9.27
N ASN A 263 9.10 -16.58 10.44
CA ASN A 263 9.00 -15.18 10.86
C ASN A 263 10.37 -14.54 11.07
N THR A 264 11.36 -15.30 11.54
CA THR A 264 12.74 -14.84 11.71
C THR A 264 13.38 -14.57 10.34
N LEU A 265 13.29 -15.50 9.41
CA LEU A 265 13.88 -15.35 8.08
C LEU A 265 13.28 -14.14 7.33
N THR A 266 11.97 -14.02 7.32
CA THR A 266 11.31 -12.90 6.63
C THR A 266 11.50 -11.57 7.34
N GLY A 267 11.46 -11.53 8.66
CA GLY A 267 11.77 -10.34 9.45
C GLY A 267 13.20 -9.86 9.20
N THR A 268 14.17 -10.78 9.17
CA THR A 268 15.55 -10.49 8.83
C THR A 268 15.68 -9.99 7.38
N ALA A 269 15.01 -10.63 6.43
CA ALA A 269 15.01 -10.18 5.03
C ALA A 269 14.45 -8.76 4.87
N VAL A 270 13.40 -8.43 5.60
CA VAL A 270 12.80 -7.07 5.62
C VAL A 270 13.78 -6.05 6.17
N THR A 271 14.42 -6.32 7.32
CA THR A 271 15.43 -5.41 7.91
C THR A 271 16.61 -5.19 6.96
N ILE A 272 17.11 -6.23 6.31
CA ILE A 272 18.17 -6.14 5.29
C ILE A 272 17.70 -5.29 4.10
N ALA A 273 16.51 -5.54 3.56
CA ALA A 273 15.96 -4.80 2.44
C ALA A 273 15.83 -3.29 2.73
N VAL A 274 15.34 -2.94 3.91
CA VAL A 274 15.22 -1.54 4.36
C VAL A 274 16.60 -0.89 4.51
N ASN A 275 17.59 -1.60 5.07
CA ASN A 275 18.97 -1.12 5.14
C ASN A 275 19.56 -0.86 3.74
N ILE A 276 19.38 -1.78 2.80
CA ILE A 276 19.84 -1.60 1.42
C ILE A 276 19.21 -0.34 0.81
N ILE A 277 17.90 -0.13 0.98
CA ILE A 277 17.22 1.06 0.46
C ILE A 277 17.81 2.33 1.08
N ALA A 278 18.03 2.35 2.40
CA ALA A 278 18.62 3.49 3.11
C ALA A 278 20.04 3.82 2.61
N VAL A 279 20.90 2.81 2.51
CA VAL A 279 22.27 2.95 2.02
C VAL A 279 22.29 3.44 0.58
N LEU A 280 21.45 2.89 -0.30
CA LEU A 280 21.32 3.34 -1.69
C LEU A 280 20.85 4.80 -1.79
N MET A 281 19.99 5.26 -0.87
CA MET A 281 19.58 6.66 -0.81
C MET A 281 20.75 7.56 -0.45
N ILE A 282 21.51 7.22 0.58
CA ILE A 282 22.67 8.01 1.04
C ILE A 282 23.76 8.02 -0.04
N ALA A 283 24.13 6.85 -0.57
CA ALA A 283 25.15 6.70 -1.60
C ALA A 283 24.83 7.50 -2.86
N ARG A 284 23.56 7.56 -3.27
CA ARG A 284 23.15 8.36 -4.43
C ARG A 284 23.44 9.83 -4.23
N VAL A 285 23.11 10.41 -3.07
CA VAL A 285 23.35 11.84 -2.80
C VAL A 285 24.83 12.15 -2.74
N ILE A 286 25.63 11.28 -2.11
CA ILE A 286 27.08 11.44 -2.02
C ILE A 286 27.70 11.44 -3.43
N ARG A 287 27.29 10.49 -4.28
CA ARG A 287 27.75 10.39 -5.65
C ARG A 287 27.41 11.63 -6.49
N GLU A 288 26.17 12.12 -6.38
CA GLU A 288 25.75 13.32 -7.11
C GLU A 288 26.50 14.58 -6.65
N LYS A 289 26.77 14.71 -5.35
CA LYS A 289 27.60 15.82 -4.82
C LYS A 289 29.04 15.76 -5.32
N LYS A 290 29.60 14.54 -5.38
CA LYS A 290 30.98 14.35 -5.91
C LYS A 290 31.06 14.72 -7.38
N LEU A 291 30.09 14.28 -8.18
CA LEU A 291 30.03 14.58 -9.61
C LEU A 291 29.92 16.10 -9.88
N LYS A 292 29.07 16.82 -9.12
CA LYS A 292 28.95 18.29 -9.22
C LYS A 292 30.26 18.99 -8.92
N LYS A 293 30.98 18.59 -7.87
CA LYS A 293 32.29 19.15 -7.53
C LYS A 293 33.33 18.90 -8.61
N GLU A 294 33.32 17.72 -9.26
CA GLU A 294 34.23 17.39 -10.34
C GLU A 294 33.95 18.22 -11.60
N ILE A 295 32.71 18.51 -11.93
CA ILE A 295 32.32 19.39 -13.04
C ILE A 295 32.72 20.84 -12.76
N GLU A 296 32.43 21.36 -11.57
CA GLU A 296 32.86 22.71 -11.14
C GLU A 296 34.37 22.86 -11.16
N ALA A 297 35.15 21.82 -10.80
CA ALA A 297 36.63 21.84 -10.83
C ALA A 297 37.20 21.78 -12.24
N ARG A 298 36.45 21.27 -13.23
CA ARG A 298 36.89 21.23 -14.64
C ARG A 298 36.55 22.52 -15.42
N GLY A 299 35.83 23.44 -14.80
CA GLY A 299 35.49 24.75 -15.40
C GLY A 299 34.42 24.68 -16.51
N GLU A 300 33.59 23.63 -16.52
CA GLU A 300 32.41 23.45 -17.42
C GLU A 300 31.11 23.96 -16.72
#